data_33ff17aea0f30d27550a3d5a75255563
#
_entry.id   33ff17aea0f30d27550a3d5a75255563
#
_cell.length_a   1.000
_cell.length_b   1.000
_cell.length_c   1.000
_cell.angle_alpha   90.00
_cell.angle_beta   90.00
_cell.angle_gamma   90.00
#
_symmetry.space_group_name_H-M   'P 1'
#
loop_
_entity.id
_entity.type
_entity.pdbx_description
1 polymer ?
#
loop_
_entity_poly.entity_id
_entity_poly.type
_entity_poly.pdbx_seq_one_letter_code
_entity_poly.pdbx_strand_id
1 'polypeptide(L)'
;MANSTALNDFIFQSKYARYNSILGRKEIFSESIDRIMNMHITYLNKKHPDVLNHSDFVNDFMEAFEAYKQEKVYGSQRALQFGGDPILRKHCRQYNCAFTYADRLEVFKEIEWVLLCGCGAGVSVERKHVNKLPKMLDKLSDETRVFKVEDSIEGWALAIHQIIQYYFVKDTPYPKFDYSGVRKNGSLISGGFVAPGPEGLKKAIDRIQTLLDKVHSTTKKLTPLNVADIIAFCADSVLSGGVRRSALIILFDPEDEEMFNSKTGDWFYTNPQRARYNASAALDRDKVPIELFYKIFNATKQFGEPGFFWRSDEGLGCNPCAEIGFKPVINGKTGWQFCNLVTISGRNIDSEEDFYSACKHASTIATIQAAYNEFPFLGEVTEELVKSDPLIGVSISGIMCNPEILLDPKVLRNGAKVVLDQNTKIAKALNINIATRTTTVKPRKIVKFC
;
A
#
# COMPACT_ATOMS: atom_id res chain seq x y z
N MET A 1 25.77 5.83 -22.51
CA MET A 1 24.70 6.72 -21.96
C MET A 1 23.39 6.69 -22.77
N ALA A 2 23.40 6.57 -24.12
CA ALA A 2 22.17 6.53 -24.93
C ALA A 2 21.19 5.36 -24.63
N ASN A 3 21.69 4.19 -24.24
CA ASN A 3 20.85 3.02 -23.98
C ASN A 3 20.01 3.08 -22.68
N SER A 4 20.40 3.90 -21.69
CA SER A 4 19.65 4.01 -20.44
C SER A 4 18.40 4.87 -20.58
N THR A 5 18.43 5.89 -21.43
CA THR A 5 17.30 6.79 -21.69
C THR A 5 16.17 6.04 -22.42
N ALA A 6 16.49 5.28 -23.48
CA ALA A 6 15.51 4.49 -24.22
C ALA A 6 14.81 3.42 -23.35
N LEU A 7 15.54 2.76 -22.44
CA LEU A 7 14.95 1.80 -21.49
C LEU A 7 14.03 2.48 -20.47
N ASN A 8 14.42 3.65 -19.96
CA ASN A 8 13.60 4.43 -19.03
C ASN A 8 12.29 4.88 -19.71
N ASP A 9 12.38 5.39 -20.93
CA ASP A 9 11.23 5.79 -21.73
C ASP A 9 10.30 4.61 -22.01
N PHE A 10 10.86 3.45 -22.39
CA PHE A 10 10.06 2.23 -22.59
C PHE A 10 9.34 1.79 -21.29
N ILE A 11 10.04 1.81 -20.15
CA ILE A 11 9.43 1.45 -18.85
C ILE A 11 8.34 2.45 -18.46
N PHE A 12 8.62 3.75 -18.64
CA PHE A 12 7.63 4.80 -18.36
C PHE A 12 6.41 4.61 -19.26
N GLN A 13 6.59 4.50 -20.57
CA GLN A 13 5.52 4.33 -21.54
C GLN A 13 4.70 3.04 -21.32
N SER A 14 5.36 1.94 -20.93
CA SER A 14 4.67 0.65 -20.72
C SER A 14 3.88 0.57 -19.42
N LYS A 15 4.30 1.29 -18.35
CA LYS A 15 3.79 1.08 -16.98
C LYS A 15 3.12 2.28 -16.34
N TYR A 16 3.46 3.50 -16.75
CA TYR A 16 3.07 4.72 -16.03
C TYR A 16 2.33 5.72 -16.92
N ALA A 17 2.74 5.87 -18.18
CA ALA A 17 2.18 6.84 -19.10
C ALA A 17 0.68 6.55 -19.36
N ARG A 18 -0.15 7.58 -19.23
CA ARG A 18 -1.55 7.51 -19.56
C ARG A 18 -1.78 7.79 -21.04
N TYR A 19 -2.83 7.20 -21.59
CA TYR A 19 -3.29 7.55 -22.93
C TYR A 19 -4.05 8.89 -22.87
N ASN A 20 -3.60 9.83 -23.66
CA ASN A 20 -4.23 11.13 -23.86
C ASN A 20 -5.08 11.07 -25.14
N SER A 21 -6.40 11.07 -25.00
CA SER A 21 -7.33 10.97 -26.13
C SER A 21 -7.32 12.18 -27.04
N ILE A 22 -6.96 13.37 -26.54
CA ILE A 22 -6.85 14.59 -27.32
C ILE A 22 -5.63 14.52 -28.24
N LEU A 23 -4.52 14.02 -27.73
CA LEU A 23 -3.27 13.92 -28.50
C LEU A 23 -3.15 12.61 -29.29
N GLY A 24 -4.08 11.66 -29.12
CA GLY A 24 -4.06 10.35 -29.78
C GLY A 24 -2.85 9.46 -29.41
N ARG A 25 -2.15 9.74 -28.32
CA ARG A 25 -0.95 9.04 -27.87
C ARG A 25 -0.85 8.98 -26.34
N LYS A 26 0.08 8.20 -25.84
CA LYS A 26 0.42 8.23 -24.41
C LYS A 26 1.20 9.52 -24.07
N GLU A 27 1.06 9.95 -22.81
CA GLU A 27 1.81 11.07 -22.24
C GLU A 27 3.32 10.81 -22.29
N ILE A 28 4.10 11.86 -22.49
CA ILE A 28 5.53 11.88 -22.17
C ILE A 28 5.71 12.20 -20.67
N PHE A 29 6.94 12.01 -20.15
CA PHE A 29 7.19 12.14 -18.71
C PHE A 29 6.83 13.53 -18.17
N SER A 30 7.25 14.61 -18.85
CA SER A 30 6.94 15.98 -18.42
C SER A 30 5.45 16.28 -18.38
N GLU A 31 4.68 15.79 -19.37
CA GLU A 31 3.20 15.94 -19.39
C GLU A 31 2.54 15.23 -18.20
N SER A 32 3.07 14.06 -17.81
CA SER A 32 2.59 13.37 -16.60
C SER A 32 2.89 14.16 -15.33
N ILE A 33 4.05 14.84 -15.25
CA ILE A 33 4.39 15.69 -14.10
C ILE A 33 3.48 16.93 -14.06
N ASP A 34 3.20 17.56 -15.22
CA ASP A 34 2.25 18.67 -15.30
C ASP A 34 0.84 18.27 -14.85
N ARG A 35 0.38 17.07 -15.22
CA ARG A 35 -0.91 16.53 -14.74
C ARG A 35 -0.92 16.34 -13.22
N ILE A 36 0.18 15.85 -12.64
CA ILE A 36 0.31 15.66 -11.19
C ILE A 36 0.37 17.02 -10.49
N MET A 37 1.13 17.97 -11.01
CA MET A 37 1.21 19.33 -10.50
C MET A 37 -0.17 20.00 -10.48
N ASN A 38 -0.91 19.94 -11.60
CA ASN A 38 -2.26 20.47 -11.70
C ASN A 38 -3.24 19.79 -10.74
N MET A 39 -3.10 18.49 -10.50
CA MET A 39 -3.87 17.77 -9.48
C MET A 39 -3.62 18.35 -8.08
N HIS A 40 -2.37 18.60 -7.73
CA HIS A 40 -2.05 19.18 -6.43
C HIS A 40 -2.55 20.63 -6.31
N ILE A 41 -2.42 21.44 -7.36
CA ILE A 41 -2.99 22.81 -7.39
C ILE A 41 -4.51 22.76 -7.19
N THR A 42 -5.19 21.85 -7.87
CA THR A 42 -6.67 21.66 -7.73
C THR A 42 -7.03 21.27 -6.29
N TYR A 43 -6.27 20.36 -5.70
CA TYR A 43 -6.49 19.93 -4.33
C TYR A 43 -6.25 21.07 -3.33
N LEU A 44 -5.12 21.77 -3.47
CA LEU A 44 -4.73 22.89 -2.61
C LEU A 44 -5.74 24.03 -2.68
N ASN A 45 -6.18 24.42 -3.88
CA ASN A 45 -7.25 25.43 -4.05
C ASN A 45 -8.54 25.06 -3.31
N LYS A 46 -8.86 23.76 -3.24
CA LYS A 46 -10.10 23.28 -2.60
C LYS A 46 -9.97 23.17 -1.08
N LYS A 47 -8.82 22.69 -0.58
CA LYS A 47 -8.66 22.29 0.82
C LYS A 47 -7.78 23.26 1.63
N HIS A 48 -6.89 23.99 0.98
CA HIS A 48 -5.91 24.88 1.57
C HIS A 48 -5.77 26.18 0.74
N PRO A 49 -6.88 26.91 0.46
CA PRO A 49 -6.89 27.98 -0.54
C PRO A 49 -5.87 29.08 -0.26
N ASP A 50 -5.64 29.39 1.01
CA ASP A 50 -4.73 30.48 1.39
C ASP A 50 -3.27 30.19 1.11
N VAL A 51 -2.87 28.90 1.03
CA VAL A 51 -1.45 28.53 0.88
C VAL A 51 -0.86 28.99 -0.45
N LEU A 52 -1.67 29.05 -1.50
CA LEU A 52 -1.23 29.51 -2.81
C LEU A 52 -1.06 31.03 -2.91
N ASN A 53 -1.43 31.79 -1.88
CA ASN A 53 -1.18 33.22 -1.76
C ASN A 53 0.18 33.51 -1.09
N HIS A 54 0.86 32.49 -0.53
CA HIS A 54 2.16 32.66 0.11
C HIS A 54 3.29 32.38 -0.88
N SER A 55 4.04 33.43 -1.26
CA SER A 55 5.13 33.36 -2.24
C SER A 55 6.16 32.27 -1.92
N ASP A 56 6.57 32.14 -0.65
CA ASP A 56 7.55 31.16 -0.21
C ASP A 56 7.10 29.72 -0.43
N PHE A 57 5.82 29.43 -0.21
CA PHE A 57 5.24 28.12 -0.47
C PHE A 57 5.17 27.85 -1.98
N VAL A 58 4.71 28.84 -2.76
CA VAL A 58 4.60 28.74 -4.21
C VAL A 58 5.97 28.50 -4.85
N ASN A 59 7.00 29.22 -4.38
CA ASN A 59 8.38 29.03 -4.87
C ASN A 59 8.87 27.61 -4.55
N ASP A 60 8.75 27.14 -3.30
CA ASP A 60 9.16 25.77 -2.93
C ASP A 60 8.39 24.72 -3.72
N PHE A 61 7.09 24.95 -3.98
CA PHE A 61 6.26 24.07 -4.78
C PHE A 61 6.74 23.99 -6.23
N MET A 62 6.96 25.14 -6.88
CA MET A 62 7.38 25.20 -8.27
C MET A 62 8.80 24.63 -8.47
N GLU A 63 9.75 24.97 -7.57
CA GLU A 63 11.09 24.39 -7.59
C GLU A 63 11.07 22.86 -7.44
N ALA A 64 10.22 22.33 -6.56
CA ALA A 64 10.10 20.88 -6.35
C ALA A 64 9.55 20.16 -7.59
N PHE A 65 8.58 20.75 -8.29
CA PHE A 65 8.05 20.17 -9.52
C PHE A 65 9.00 20.32 -10.71
N GLU A 66 9.79 21.38 -10.75
CA GLU A 66 10.87 21.51 -11.73
C GLU A 66 11.97 20.45 -11.50
N ALA A 67 12.39 20.23 -10.25
CA ALA A 67 13.30 19.14 -9.89
C ALA A 67 12.72 17.74 -10.23
N TYR A 68 11.38 17.58 -10.17
CA TYR A 68 10.70 16.35 -10.59
C TYR A 68 10.78 16.18 -12.12
N LYS A 69 10.56 17.22 -12.91
CA LYS A 69 10.71 17.19 -14.38
C LYS A 69 12.15 16.86 -14.80
N GLN A 70 13.13 17.37 -14.04
CA GLN A 70 14.56 17.11 -14.24
C GLN A 70 15.01 15.73 -13.71
N GLU A 71 14.09 14.90 -13.23
CA GLU A 71 14.38 13.57 -12.69
C GLU A 71 15.34 13.57 -11.47
N LYS A 72 15.51 14.70 -10.79
CA LYS A 72 16.30 14.79 -9.54
C LYS A 72 15.55 14.16 -8.37
N VAL A 73 14.23 14.29 -8.36
CA VAL A 73 13.33 13.69 -7.38
C VAL A 73 12.12 13.06 -8.07
N TYR A 74 11.56 12.04 -7.46
CA TYR A 74 10.36 11.36 -7.94
C TYR A 74 9.33 11.31 -6.82
N GLY A 75 8.15 11.88 -7.04
CA GLY A 75 7.00 11.72 -6.17
C GLY A 75 6.49 10.27 -6.14
N SER A 76 5.37 10.04 -5.48
CA SER A 76 4.74 8.74 -5.49
C SER A 76 4.53 8.23 -6.93
N GLN A 77 5.10 7.06 -7.25
CA GLN A 77 4.90 6.45 -8.58
C GLN A 77 3.43 6.13 -8.87
N ARG A 78 2.59 6.07 -7.83
CA ARG A 78 1.14 5.94 -7.97
C ARG A 78 0.52 7.20 -8.57
N ALA A 79 1.09 8.37 -8.30
CA ALA A 79 0.65 9.62 -8.93
C ALA A 79 0.90 9.63 -10.44
N LEU A 80 1.97 9.01 -10.95
CA LEU A 80 2.16 8.81 -12.39
C LEU A 80 1.02 7.99 -13.01
N GLN A 81 0.57 6.93 -12.32
CA GLN A 81 -0.52 6.07 -12.78
C GLN A 81 -1.91 6.69 -12.59
N PHE A 82 -2.18 7.29 -11.43
CA PHE A 82 -3.52 7.69 -10.99
C PHE A 82 -3.70 9.19 -10.79
N GLY A 83 -2.68 10.03 -10.93
CA GLY A 83 -2.74 11.49 -10.73
C GLY A 83 -3.91 12.14 -11.49
N GLY A 84 -4.53 13.14 -10.89
CA GLY A 84 -5.78 13.76 -11.35
C GLY A 84 -7.01 13.20 -10.62
N ASP A 85 -8.17 13.20 -11.27
CA ASP A 85 -9.47 12.77 -10.72
C ASP A 85 -9.45 11.48 -9.89
N PRO A 86 -8.75 10.39 -10.31
CA PRO A 86 -8.74 9.16 -9.52
C PRO A 86 -8.15 9.31 -8.12
N ILE A 87 -7.13 10.15 -7.94
CA ILE A 87 -6.55 10.46 -6.62
C ILE A 87 -7.43 11.48 -5.89
N LEU A 88 -7.91 12.52 -6.57
CA LEU A 88 -8.79 13.53 -5.97
C LEU A 88 -10.07 12.93 -5.38
N ARG A 89 -10.58 11.84 -5.98
CA ARG A 89 -11.78 11.13 -5.48
C ARG A 89 -11.44 10.07 -4.41
N LYS A 90 -10.25 9.49 -4.44
CA LYS A 90 -9.84 8.39 -3.57
C LYS A 90 -8.39 8.57 -3.15
N HIS A 91 -8.18 9.23 -2.02
CA HIS A 91 -6.86 9.61 -1.52
C HIS A 91 -5.93 8.40 -1.31
N CYS A 92 -6.46 7.22 -0.97
CA CYS A 92 -5.69 5.98 -0.86
C CYS A 92 -4.81 5.70 -2.10
N ARG A 93 -5.24 6.13 -3.30
CA ARG A 93 -4.47 5.98 -4.54
C ARG A 93 -3.20 6.81 -4.63
N GLN A 94 -3.04 7.80 -3.74
CA GLN A 94 -1.80 8.58 -3.60
C GLN A 94 -0.72 7.79 -2.86
N TYR A 95 -1.14 6.91 -1.92
CA TYR A 95 -0.25 6.24 -1.01
C TYR A 95 0.37 4.98 -1.60
N ASN A 96 1.60 4.67 -1.17
CA ASN A 96 2.33 3.51 -1.63
C ASN A 96 2.03 2.28 -0.80
N CYS A 97 1.94 2.45 0.52
CA CYS A 97 1.84 1.35 1.48
C CYS A 97 0.91 1.70 2.62
N ALA A 98 0.30 0.64 3.20
CA ALA A 98 -0.54 0.72 4.39
C ALA A 98 -0.34 -0.52 5.26
N PHE A 99 -0.77 -0.41 6.52
CA PHE A 99 -0.73 -1.51 7.47
C PHE A 99 -1.94 -1.49 8.42
N THR A 100 -2.42 -2.67 8.82
CA THR A 100 -3.49 -2.84 9.81
C THR A 100 -3.36 -4.16 10.58
N TYR A 101 -4.21 -4.34 11.60
CA TYR A 101 -4.39 -5.63 12.29
C TYR A 101 -5.67 -6.32 11.81
N ALA A 102 -5.65 -7.65 11.77
CA ALA A 102 -6.81 -8.48 11.46
C ALA A 102 -7.63 -8.77 12.72
N ASP A 103 -8.23 -7.72 13.31
CA ASP A 103 -8.93 -7.77 14.59
C ASP A 103 -10.43 -7.40 14.51
N ARG A 104 -10.95 -7.24 13.29
CA ARG A 104 -12.36 -6.90 12.97
C ARG A 104 -12.80 -7.53 11.67
N LEU A 105 -14.09 -7.77 11.49
CA LEU A 105 -14.63 -8.40 10.26
C LEU A 105 -14.50 -7.48 9.04
N GLU A 106 -14.50 -6.18 9.26
CA GLU A 106 -14.35 -5.16 8.21
C GLU A 106 -13.01 -5.28 7.47
N VAL A 107 -11.97 -5.84 8.10
CA VAL A 107 -10.64 -5.95 7.51
C VAL A 107 -10.67 -6.64 6.14
N PHE A 108 -11.57 -7.60 5.91
CA PHE A 108 -11.64 -8.34 4.65
C PHE A 108 -12.12 -7.47 3.47
N LYS A 109 -13.12 -6.60 3.68
CA LYS A 109 -13.53 -5.63 2.65
C LYS A 109 -12.50 -4.51 2.49
N GLU A 110 -11.89 -4.10 3.59
CA GLU A 110 -10.91 -3.03 3.60
C GLU A 110 -9.65 -3.41 2.84
N ILE A 111 -9.14 -4.65 3.03
CA ILE A 111 -7.96 -5.13 2.30
C ILE A 111 -8.24 -5.24 0.80
N GLU A 112 -9.40 -5.75 0.39
CA GLU A 112 -9.81 -5.78 -1.01
C GLU A 112 -9.79 -4.37 -1.61
N TRP A 113 -10.40 -3.40 -0.93
CA TRP A 113 -10.45 -2.01 -1.38
C TRP A 113 -9.07 -1.34 -1.44
N VAL A 114 -8.21 -1.52 -0.42
CA VAL A 114 -6.85 -0.97 -0.37
C VAL A 114 -6.01 -1.50 -1.53
N LEU A 115 -6.07 -2.81 -1.79
CA LEU A 115 -5.37 -3.44 -2.90
C LEU A 115 -5.91 -2.98 -4.26
N LEU A 116 -7.23 -2.82 -4.41
CA LEU A 116 -7.87 -2.28 -5.62
C LEU A 116 -7.52 -0.80 -5.85
N CYS A 117 -7.25 -0.03 -4.80
CA CYS A 117 -6.67 1.30 -4.92
C CYS A 117 -5.21 1.27 -5.43
N GLY A 118 -4.56 0.11 -5.40
CA GLY A 118 -3.18 -0.08 -5.84
C GLY A 118 -2.15 0.17 -4.74
N CYS A 119 -2.57 0.29 -3.48
CA CYS A 119 -1.69 0.40 -2.33
C CYS A 119 -1.15 -0.97 -1.92
N GLY A 120 0.12 -1.07 -1.53
CA GLY A 120 0.67 -2.28 -0.92
C GLY A 120 0.21 -2.37 0.54
N ALA A 121 -0.07 -3.58 1.04
CA ALA A 121 -0.59 -3.73 2.38
C ALA A 121 0.21 -4.71 3.23
N GLY A 122 0.40 -4.36 4.50
CA GLY A 122 0.81 -5.27 5.55
C GLY A 122 -0.37 -5.57 6.46
N VAL A 123 -0.48 -6.80 6.94
CA VAL A 123 -1.52 -7.19 7.87
C VAL A 123 -0.90 -8.09 8.95
N SER A 124 -1.17 -7.78 10.22
CA SER A 124 -0.85 -8.71 11.30
C SER A 124 -2.01 -9.66 11.55
N VAL A 125 -1.73 -10.95 11.40
CA VAL A 125 -2.63 -12.04 11.79
C VAL A 125 -2.17 -12.70 13.10
N GLU A 126 -1.35 -12.02 13.90
CA GLU A 126 -0.96 -12.51 15.21
C GLU A 126 -2.22 -12.91 16.03
N ARG A 127 -2.12 -13.97 16.84
CA ARG A 127 -3.26 -14.51 17.59
C ARG A 127 -3.95 -13.46 18.46
N LYS A 128 -3.20 -12.50 19.02
CA LYS A 128 -3.78 -11.40 19.81
C LYS A 128 -4.73 -10.51 19.02
N HIS A 129 -4.62 -10.47 17.68
CA HIS A 129 -5.52 -9.76 16.79
C HIS A 129 -6.67 -10.67 16.32
N VAL A 130 -6.34 -11.82 15.74
CA VAL A 130 -7.32 -12.75 15.19
C VAL A 130 -8.28 -13.27 16.26
N ASN A 131 -7.84 -13.42 17.51
CA ASN A 131 -8.69 -13.82 18.62
C ASN A 131 -9.81 -12.83 18.99
N LYS A 132 -9.72 -11.58 18.51
CA LYS A 132 -10.78 -10.56 18.67
C LYS A 132 -11.92 -10.75 17.66
N LEU A 133 -11.69 -11.50 16.58
CA LEU A 133 -12.75 -11.82 15.63
C LEU A 133 -13.83 -12.65 16.33
N PRO A 134 -15.12 -12.37 16.03
CA PRO A 134 -16.21 -13.13 16.62
C PRO A 134 -16.16 -14.59 16.17
N LYS A 135 -16.80 -15.48 16.96
CA LYS A 135 -17.11 -16.82 16.54
C LYS A 135 -18.22 -16.79 15.48
N MET A 136 -18.18 -17.70 14.52
CA MET A 136 -19.26 -17.88 13.55
C MET A 136 -20.57 -18.27 14.25
N LEU A 137 -21.68 -17.92 13.63
CA LEU A 137 -23.01 -18.29 14.09
C LEU A 137 -23.16 -19.80 14.16
N ASP A 138 -23.95 -20.29 15.14
CA ASP A 138 -24.26 -21.71 15.22
C ASP A 138 -25.23 -22.16 14.13
N LYS A 139 -26.18 -21.29 13.78
CA LYS A 139 -27.15 -21.49 12.70
C LYS A 139 -27.11 -20.31 11.75
N LEU A 140 -26.88 -20.60 10.48
CA LEU A 140 -26.94 -19.63 9.40
C LEU A 140 -28.38 -19.38 8.96
N SER A 141 -28.65 -18.26 8.32
CA SER A 141 -29.96 -17.95 7.75
C SER A 141 -30.28 -18.87 6.55
N ASP A 142 -31.49 -19.35 6.48
CA ASP A 142 -32.01 -20.10 5.33
C ASP A 142 -32.51 -19.19 4.21
N GLU A 143 -32.57 -17.86 4.47
CA GLU A 143 -32.98 -16.87 3.48
C GLU A 143 -31.87 -16.61 2.46
N THR A 144 -32.28 -16.33 1.23
CA THR A 144 -31.39 -15.93 0.14
C THR A 144 -31.78 -14.56 -0.39
N ARG A 145 -30.81 -13.68 -0.62
CA ARG A 145 -31.03 -12.36 -1.22
C ARG A 145 -30.07 -12.13 -2.37
N VAL A 146 -30.59 -11.60 -3.48
CA VAL A 146 -29.74 -11.19 -4.61
C VAL A 146 -28.92 -9.97 -4.20
N PHE A 147 -27.60 -10.09 -4.33
CA PHE A 147 -26.64 -8.99 -4.16
C PHE A 147 -26.08 -8.61 -5.52
N LYS A 148 -26.50 -7.46 -6.05
CA LYS A 148 -25.98 -6.93 -7.30
C LYS A 148 -24.63 -6.29 -7.05
N VAL A 149 -23.58 -6.84 -7.68
CA VAL A 149 -22.21 -6.32 -7.57
C VAL A 149 -22.06 -5.10 -8.46
N GLU A 150 -21.73 -3.96 -7.85
CA GLU A 150 -21.46 -2.74 -8.60
C GLU A 150 -20.10 -2.80 -9.31
N ASP A 151 -20.01 -2.15 -10.46
CA ASP A 151 -18.79 -2.01 -11.26
C ASP A 151 -17.86 -0.93 -10.68
N SER A 152 -17.49 -1.10 -9.43
CA SER A 152 -16.64 -0.21 -8.65
C SER A 152 -15.73 -0.99 -7.71
N ILE A 153 -14.65 -0.35 -7.23
CA ILE A 153 -13.79 -1.00 -6.22
C ILE A 153 -14.52 -1.17 -4.88
N GLU A 154 -15.47 -0.29 -4.57
CA GLU A 154 -16.34 -0.41 -3.42
C GLU A 154 -17.29 -1.60 -3.57
N GLY A 155 -17.91 -1.75 -4.74
CA GLY A 155 -18.82 -2.88 -5.03
C GLY A 155 -18.14 -4.24 -4.87
N TRP A 156 -16.89 -4.36 -5.31
CA TRP A 156 -16.09 -5.59 -5.13
C TRP A 156 -15.80 -5.85 -3.66
N ALA A 157 -15.33 -4.83 -2.93
CA ALA A 157 -15.05 -4.94 -1.50
C ALA A 157 -16.31 -5.28 -0.69
N LEU A 158 -17.47 -4.70 -1.04
CA LEU A 158 -18.75 -5.00 -0.41
C LEU A 158 -19.23 -6.42 -0.72
N ALA A 159 -18.94 -6.97 -1.91
CA ALA A 159 -19.26 -8.37 -2.22
C ALA A 159 -18.49 -9.33 -1.31
N ILE A 160 -17.19 -9.09 -1.07
CA ILE A 160 -16.41 -9.84 -0.07
C ILE A 160 -17.05 -9.68 1.33
N HIS A 161 -17.47 -8.48 1.69
CA HIS A 161 -18.07 -8.24 2.99
C HIS A 161 -19.37 -9.00 3.19
N GLN A 162 -20.23 -9.09 2.16
CA GLN A 162 -21.51 -9.80 2.24
C GLN A 162 -21.33 -11.29 2.53
N ILE A 163 -20.39 -11.96 1.87
CA ILE A 163 -20.17 -13.39 2.16
C ILE A 163 -19.58 -13.60 3.56
N ILE A 164 -18.73 -12.69 4.06
CA ILE A 164 -18.23 -12.73 5.43
C ILE A 164 -19.41 -12.53 6.42
N GLN A 165 -20.23 -11.50 6.23
CA GLN A 165 -21.35 -11.20 7.14
C GLN A 165 -22.32 -12.37 7.29
N TYR A 166 -22.58 -13.16 6.25
CA TYR A 166 -23.45 -14.32 6.30
C TYR A 166 -23.07 -15.32 7.39
N TYR A 167 -21.78 -15.52 7.65
CA TYR A 167 -21.30 -16.45 8.66
C TYR A 167 -21.23 -15.87 10.08
N PHE A 168 -21.16 -14.53 10.21
CA PHE A 168 -20.86 -13.90 11.49
C PHE A 168 -21.96 -12.99 12.03
N VAL A 169 -22.86 -12.50 11.19
CA VAL A 169 -23.88 -11.53 11.60
C VAL A 169 -25.26 -12.16 11.52
N LYS A 170 -25.96 -12.16 12.68
CA LYS A 170 -27.28 -12.74 12.80
C LYS A 170 -28.26 -12.16 11.78
N ASP A 171 -29.17 -13.00 11.31
CA ASP A 171 -30.26 -12.65 10.37
C ASP A 171 -29.77 -12.10 9.02
N THR A 172 -28.51 -12.35 8.67
CA THR A 172 -27.96 -12.01 7.35
C THR A 172 -28.33 -13.09 6.34
N PRO A 173 -29.08 -12.77 5.26
CA PRO A 173 -29.41 -13.75 4.24
C PRO A 173 -28.17 -14.15 3.41
N TYR A 174 -28.21 -15.37 2.86
CA TYR A 174 -27.17 -15.82 1.92
C TYR A 174 -27.14 -14.92 0.67
N PRO A 175 -25.98 -14.34 0.32
CA PRO A 175 -25.87 -13.47 -0.84
C PRO A 175 -25.78 -14.28 -2.14
N LYS A 176 -26.81 -14.23 -2.97
CA LYS A 176 -26.74 -14.71 -4.36
C LYS A 176 -26.20 -13.59 -5.24
N PHE A 177 -24.93 -13.68 -5.61
CA PHE A 177 -24.25 -12.60 -6.34
C PHE A 177 -24.71 -12.50 -7.79
N ASP A 178 -25.11 -11.29 -8.20
CA ASP A 178 -25.38 -10.89 -9.60
C ASP A 178 -24.25 -10.00 -10.11
N TYR A 179 -23.48 -10.50 -11.04
CA TYR A 179 -22.33 -9.80 -11.65
C TYR A 179 -22.67 -9.12 -12.98
N SER A 180 -23.94 -9.11 -13.40
CA SER A 180 -24.36 -8.58 -14.70
C SER A 180 -24.01 -7.10 -14.89
N GLY A 181 -23.90 -6.33 -13.79
CA GLY A 181 -23.49 -4.93 -13.80
C GLY A 181 -21.98 -4.71 -13.96
N VAL A 182 -21.16 -5.74 -13.76
CA VAL A 182 -19.70 -5.61 -13.86
C VAL A 182 -19.25 -5.68 -15.31
N ARG A 183 -18.44 -4.70 -15.74
CA ARG A 183 -17.91 -4.64 -17.11
C ARG A 183 -17.15 -5.90 -17.49
N LYS A 184 -17.25 -6.26 -18.77
CA LYS A 184 -16.60 -7.47 -19.32
C LYS A 184 -15.08 -7.30 -19.37
N ASN A 185 -14.38 -8.45 -19.35
CA ASN A 185 -12.96 -8.49 -19.65
C ASN A 185 -12.65 -7.82 -20.99
N GLY A 186 -11.58 -7.03 -21.06
CA GLY A 186 -11.20 -6.29 -22.25
C GLY A 186 -11.76 -4.86 -22.35
N SER A 187 -12.76 -4.49 -21.55
CA SER A 187 -13.29 -3.13 -21.54
C SER A 187 -12.25 -2.11 -21.08
N LEU A 188 -12.18 -0.95 -21.72
CA LEU A 188 -11.27 0.13 -21.31
C LEU A 188 -11.72 0.74 -19.97
N ILE A 189 -10.75 0.96 -19.10
CA ILE A 189 -10.91 1.67 -17.83
C ILE A 189 -10.07 2.94 -17.79
N SER A 190 -10.34 3.80 -16.81
CA SER A 190 -9.64 5.08 -16.63
C SER A 190 -8.11 4.90 -16.68
N GLY A 191 -7.44 5.72 -17.49
CA GLY A 191 -5.99 5.68 -17.68
C GLY A 191 -5.50 4.78 -18.81
N GLY A 192 -6.41 4.22 -19.64
CA GLY A 192 -6.06 3.37 -20.79
C GLY A 192 -5.70 1.93 -20.42
N PHE A 193 -6.12 1.50 -19.23
CA PHE A 193 -5.98 0.11 -18.79
C PHE A 193 -7.21 -0.71 -19.19
N VAL A 194 -7.06 -2.03 -19.11
CA VAL A 194 -8.10 -3.00 -19.48
C VAL A 194 -8.73 -3.60 -18.22
N ALA A 195 -10.06 -3.71 -18.21
CA ALA A 195 -10.79 -4.36 -17.14
C ALA A 195 -10.59 -5.87 -17.14
N PRO A 196 -10.49 -6.52 -15.97
CA PRO A 196 -10.33 -7.99 -15.88
C PRO A 196 -11.63 -8.76 -16.05
N GLY A 197 -12.79 -8.09 -16.01
CA GLY A 197 -14.09 -8.75 -15.85
C GLY A 197 -14.32 -9.30 -14.44
N PRO A 198 -15.47 -9.92 -14.16
CA PRO A 198 -15.85 -10.37 -12.82
C PRO A 198 -15.22 -11.68 -12.36
N GLU A 199 -14.55 -12.43 -13.24
CA GLU A 199 -14.13 -13.81 -12.96
C GLU A 199 -13.15 -13.94 -11.79
N GLY A 200 -12.26 -12.96 -11.61
CA GLY A 200 -11.34 -12.95 -10.46
C GLY A 200 -12.09 -12.83 -9.13
N LEU A 201 -13.08 -11.96 -9.05
CA LEU A 201 -13.91 -11.77 -7.86
C LEU A 201 -14.77 -13.00 -7.59
N LYS A 202 -15.39 -13.60 -8.62
CA LYS A 202 -16.18 -14.83 -8.47
C LYS A 202 -15.34 -15.94 -7.83
N LYS A 203 -14.17 -16.21 -8.40
CA LYS A 203 -13.24 -17.22 -7.86
C LYS A 203 -12.81 -16.93 -6.43
N ALA A 204 -12.58 -15.66 -6.08
CA ALA A 204 -12.23 -15.28 -4.72
C ALA A 204 -13.39 -15.58 -3.76
N ILE A 205 -14.61 -15.18 -4.09
CA ILE A 205 -15.80 -15.42 -3.29
C ILE A 205 -16.04 -16.93 -3.09
N ASP A 206 -15.97 -17.72 -4.17
CA ASP A 206 -16.16 -19.18 -4.11
C ASP A 206 -15.14 -19.85 -3.18
N ARG A 207 -13.87 -19.43 -3.24
CA ARG A 207 -12.81 -19.94 -2.36
C ARG A 207 -13.00 -19.52 -0.91
N ILE A 208 -13.36 -18.26 -0.69
CA ILE A 208 -13.67 -17.74 0.66
C ILE A 208 -14.83 -18.54 1.24
N GLN A 209 -15.91 -18.74 0.50
CA GLN A 209 -17.04 -19.53 0.94
C GLN A 209 -16.64 -20.96 1.28
N THR A 210 -15.90 -21.64 0.41
CA THR A 210 -15.42 -23.01 0.65
C THR A 210 -14.61 -23.10 1.94
N LEU A 211 -13.74 -22.12 2.21
CA LEU A 211 -12.97 -22.07 3.46
C LEU A 211 -13.90 -21.85 4.66
N LEU A 212 -14.84 -20.91 4.56
CA LEU A 212 -15.77 -20.57 5.65
C LEU A 212 -16.72 -21.74 5.96
N ASP A 213 -17.23 -22.47 4.95
CA ASP A 213 -18.03 -23.67 5.13
C ASP A 213 -17.26 -24.75 5.91
N LYS A 214 -16.00 -24.97 5.55
CA LYS A 214 -15.12 -25.89 6.28
C LYS A 214 -14.93 -25.47 7.74
N VAL A 215 -14.66 -24.20 8.00
CA VAL A 215 -14.49 -23.69 9.37
C VAL A 215 -15.79 -23.74 10.14
N HIS A 216 -16.92 -23.41 9.51
CA HIS A 216 -18.24 -23.46 10.12
C HIS A 216 -18.65 -24.89 10.55
N SER A 217 -18.33 -25.89 9.74
CA SER A 217 -18.60 -27.31 10.05
C SER A 217 -17.69 -27.90 11.13
N THR A 218 -16.64 -27.19 11.53
CA THR A 218 -15.63 -27.67 12.49
C THR A 218 -15.56 -26.78 13.72
N THR A 219 -14.62 -25.84 13.75
CA THR A 219 -14.27 -25.01 14.92
C THR A 219 -15.16 -23.79 15.11
N LYS A 220 -15.78 -23.31 14.04
CA LYS A 220 -16.54 -22.05 13.98
C LYS A 220 -15.71 -20.82 14.39
N LYS A 221 -14.38 -20.95 14.39
CA LYS A 221 -13.45 -19.89 14.75
C LYS A 221 -12.30 -19.85 13.73
N LEU A 222 -12.05 -18.68 13.16
CA LEU A 222 -10.94 -18.47 12.24
C LEU A 222 -9.59 -18.59 12.95
N THR A 223 -8.65 -19.30 12.34
CA THR A 223 -7.24 -19.30 12.73
C THR A 223 -6.46 -18.19 12.00
N PRO A 224 -5.25 -17.81 12.44
CA PRO A 224 -4.38 -16.92 11.69
C PRO A 224 -4.20 -17.33 10.23
N LEU A 225 -4.03 -18.61 9.97
CA LEU A 225 -3.88 -19.15 8.61
C LEU A 225 -5.17 -19.00 7.78
N ASN A 226 -6.35 -19.22 8.37
CA ASN A 226 -7.61 -18.99 7.66
C ASN A 226 -7.75 -17.52 7.24
N VAL A 227 -7.43 -16.59 8.15
CA VAL A 227 -7.45 -15.16 7.86
C VAL A 227 -6.45 -14.80 6.75
N ALA A 228 -5.22 -15.32 6.82
CA ALA A 228 -4.21 -15.11 5.79
C ALA A 228 -4.65 -15.65 4.42
N ASP A 229 -5.28 -16.83 4.36
CA ASP A 229 -5.80 -17.42 3.13
C ASP A 229 -6.97 -16.59 2.54
N ILE A 230 -7.90 -16.07 3.36
CA ILE A 230 -8.97 -15.16 2.90
C ILE A 230 -8.36 -13.89 2.28
N ILE A 231 -7.39 -13.27 2.96
CA ILE A 231 -6.67 -12.09 2.45
C ILE A 231 -5.95 -12.40 1.13
N ALA A 232 -5.39 -13.60 1.01
CA ALA A 232 -4.74 -14.05 -0.22
C ALA A 232 -5.73 -14.23 -1.38
N PHE A 233 -6.95 -14.71 -1.12
CA PHE A 233 -8.02 -14.80 -2.14
C PHE A 233 -8.46 -13.41 -2.62
N CYS A 234 -8.57 -12.44 -1.71
CA CYS A 234 -8.80 -11.04 -2.08
C CYS A 234 -7.68 -10.53 -3.00
N ALA A 235 -6.42 -10.79 -2.66
CA ALA A 235 -5.29 -10.40 -3.50
C ALA A 235 -5.29 -11.06 -4.89
N ASP A 236 -5.75 -12.30 -5.00
CA ASP A 236 -5.92 -12.99 -6.29
C ASP A 236 -6.95 -12.31 -7.19
N SER A 237 -8.07 -11.82 -6.61
CA SER A 237 -9.11 -11.09 -7.35
C SER A 237 -8.54 -9.84 -8.02
N VAL A 238 -7.71 -9.09 -7.29
CA VAL A 238 -7.08 -7.83 -7.72
C VAL A 238 -6.09 -8.03 -8.87
N LEU A 239 -5.38 -9.18 -8.89
CA LEU A 239 -4.37 -9.46 -9.92
C LEU A 239 -4.95 -9.83 -11.28
N SER A 240 -6.16 -10.29 -11.32
CA SER A 240 -6.82 -10.72 -12.56
C SER A 240 -6.84 -9.62 -13.64
N GLY A 241 -6.66 -8.35 -13.26
CA GLY A 241 -6.62 -7.20 -14.16
C GLY A 241 -5.27 -6.88 -14.82
N GLY A 242 -4.21 -7.64 -14.57
CA GLY A 242 -2.90 -7.50 -15.23
C GLY A 242 -2.09 -6.23 -14.93
N VAL A 243 -2.74 -5.15 -14.51
CA VAL A 243 -2.13 -3.82 -14.30
C VAL A 243 -1.75 -3.57 -12.84
N ARG A 244 -2.49 -4.17 -11.91
CA ARG A 244 -2.31 -3.95 -10.48
C ARG A 244 -1.50 -5.10 -9.90
N ARG A 245 -0.32 -4.78 -9.37
CA ARG A 245 0.46 -5.72 -8.58
C ARG A 245 0.01 -5.60 -7.15
N SER A 246 -0.69 -6.61 -6.65
CA SER A 246 -0.90 -6.81 -5.23
C SER A 246 0.46 -7.06 -4.57
N ALA A 247 0.79 -6.29 -3.54
CA ALA A 247 1.95 -6.54 -2.70
C ALA A 247 1.45 -6.66 -1.26
N LEU A 248 1.67 -7.82 -0.65
CA LEU A 248 1.24 -8.14 0.70
C LEU A 248 2.40 -8.64 1.56
N ILE A 249 2.38 -8.29 2.83
CA ILE A 249 3.10 -8.98 3.89
C ILE A 249 2.12 -9.38 4.98
N ILE A 250 2.23 -10.61 5.44
CA ILE A 250 1.47 -11.13 6.58
C ILE A 250 2.46 -11.33 7.72
N LEU A 251 2.21 -10.64 8.85
CA LEU A 251 2.96 -10.81 10.08
C LEU A 251 2.21 -11.78 10.99
N PHE A 252 2.93 -12.73 11.61
CA PHE A 252 2.36 -13.77 12.45
C PHE A 252 3.24 -14.08 13.67
N ASP A 253 2.68 -14.69 14.69
CA ASP A 253 3.42 -15.14 15.87
C ASP A 253 4.42 -16.23 15.49
N PRO A 254 5.70 -16.10 15.83
CA PRO A 254 6.73 -17.07 15.44
C PRO A 254 6.50 -18.49 15.98
N GLU A 255 5.67 -18.64 17.02
CA GLU A 255 5.25 -19.92 17.60
C GLU A 255 3.96 -20.49 16.95
N ASP A 256 3.37 -19.80 15.98
CA ASP A 256 2.21 -20.32 15.24
C ASP A 256 2.65 -21.32 14.18
N GLU A 257 2.55 -22.62 14.51
CA GLU A 257 3.00 -23.73 13.66
C GLU A 257 2.21 -23.82 12.34
N GLU A 258 0.92 -23.43 12.30
CA GLU A 258 0.16 -23.42 11.05
C GLU A 258 0.69 -22.35 10.10
N MET A 259 0.91 -21.14 10.60
CA MET A 259 1.48 -20.03 9.83
C MET A 259 2.94 -20.31 9.45
N PHE A 260 3.72 -20.83 10.39
CA PHE A 260 5.13 -21.17 10.16
C PHE A 260 5.29 -22.15 9.00
N ASN A 261 4.46 -23.19 8.96
CA ASN A 261 4.51 -24.22 7.93
C ASN A 261 3.63 -23.92 6.70
N SER A 262 3.01 -22.76 6.64
CA SER A 262 2.04 -22.40 5.58
C SER A 262 2.60 -22.49 4.16
N LYS A 263 3.93 -22.35 4.01
CA LYS A 263 4.65 -22.39 2.73
C LYS A 263 5.77 -23.42 2.74
N THR A 264 5.51 -24.59 3.29
CA THR A 264 6.42 -25.74 3.27
C THR A 264 5.86 -26.88 2.42
N GLY A 265 6.70 -27.80 1.97
CA GLY A 265 6.28 -28.94 1.13
C GLY A 265 5.64 -28.50 -0.19
N ASP A 266 4.55 -29.14 -0.55
CA ASP A 266 3.85 -28.94 -1.84
C ASP A 266 2.84 -27.79 -1.82
N TRP A 267 3.00 -26.81 -0.93
CA TRP A 267 2.07 -25.69 -0.73
C TRP A 267 1.73 -24.95 -2.04
N PHE A 268 2.70 -24.83 -2.95
CA PHE A 268 2.52 -24.12 -4.21
C PHE A 268 1.44 -24.76 -5.11
N TYR A 269 1.30 -26.08 -5.03
CA TYR A 269 0.26 -26.80 -5.77
C TYR A 269 -1.05 -26.87 -5.00
N THR A 270 -0.99 -27.07 -3.69
CA THR A 270 -2.17 -27.26 -2.85
C THR A 270 -2.82 -25.96 -2.40
N ASN A 271 -2.03 -24.89 -2.21
CA ASN A 271 -2.45 -23.58 -1.71
C ASN A 271 -1.78 -22.42 -2.48
N PRO A 272 -1.94 -22.36 -3.83
CA PRO A 272 -1.20 -21.40 -4.67
C PRO A 272 -1.48 -19.92 -4.34
N GLN A 273 -2.62 -19.60 -3.69
CA GLN A 273 -2.95 -18.25 -3.22
C GLN A 273 -1.90 -17.72 -2.24
N ARG A 274 -1.21 -18.58 -1.48
CA ARG A 274 -0.18 -18.16 -0.52
C ARG A 274 1.04 -17.53 -1.18
N ALA A 275 1.19 -17.66 -2.49
CA ALA A 275 2.19 -16.92 -3.27
C ALA A 275 1.89 -15.39 -3.35
N ARG A 276 0.74 -14.93 -2.86
CA ARG A 276 0.34 -13.51 -2.91
C ARG A 276 0.93 -12.67 -1.80
N TYR A 277 1.42 -13.27 -0.72
CA TYR A 277 2.01 -12.54 0.41
C TYR A 277 3.40 -13.07 0.77
N ASN A 278 4.22 -12.18 1.36
CA ASN A 278 5.39 -12.58 2.11
C ASN A 278 4.92 -12.96 3.53
N ALA A 279 5.22 -14.18 3.99
CA ALA A 279 4.98 -14.57 5.37
C ALA A 279 6.21 -14.20 6.21
N SER A 280 6.03 -13.40 7.27
CA SER A 280 7.15 -12.98 8.12
C SER A 280 6.81 -13.13 9.60
N ALA A 281 7.67 -13.81 10.34
CA ALA A 281 7.56 -13.91 11.78
C ALA A 281 7.83 -12.55 12.45
N ALA A 282 6.92 -12.10 13.30
CA ALA A 282 7.07 -10.87 14.07
C ALA A 282 7.92 -11.14 15.32
N LEU A 283 9.14 -10.59 15.35
CA LEU A 283 10.15 -10.91 16.35
C LEU A 283 10.42 -9.71 17.26
N ASP A 284 10.11 -9.85 18.54
CA ASP A 284 10.45 -8.84 19.54
C ASP A 284 11.93 -8.96 19.89
N ARG A 285 12.71 -7.91 19.55
CA ARG A 285 14.17 -7.94 19.56
C ARG A 285 14.80 -8.51 20.84
N ASP A 286 14.22 -8.21 21.98
CA ASP A 286 14.77 -8.58 23.28
C ASP A 286 14.16 -9.87 23.85
N LYS A 287 13.23 -10.52 23.13
CA LYS A 287 12.47 -11.67 23.64
C LYS A 287 12.69 -12.97 22.86
N VAL A 288 13.35 -12.90 21.70
CA VAL A 288 13.50 -14.07 20.81
C VAL A 288 14.63 -14.97 21.29
N PRO A 289 14.35 -16.25 21.68
CA PRO A 289 15.37 -17.23 21.99
C PRO A 289 16.19 -17.57 20.74
N ILE A 290 17.46 -17.89 20.93
CA ILE A 290 18.36 -18.23 19.82
C ILE A 290 17.88 -19.48 19.05
N GLU A 291 17.28 -20.42 19.74
CA GLU A 291 16.71 -21.65 19.14
C GLU A 291 15.59 -21.34 18.15
N LEU A 292 14.72 -20.38 18.51
CA LEU A 292 13.64 -19.93 17.64
C LEU A 292 14.20 -19.22 16.40
N PHE A 293 15.23 -18.39 16.57
CA PHE A 293 15.94 -17.78 15.45
C PHE A 293 16.48 -18.84 14.47
N TYR A 294 17.19 -19.86 14.98
CA TYR A 294 17.72 -20.94 14.13
C TYR A 294 16.61 -21.76 13.47
N LYS A 295 15.48 -22.00 14.15
CA LYS A 295 14.32 -22.67 13.56
C LYS A 295 13.82 -21.91 12.33
N ILE A 296 13.61 -20.58 12.47
CA ILE A 296 13.16 -19.72 11.36
C ILE A 296 14.22 -19.70 10.26
N PHE A 297 15.49 -19.49 10.60
CA PHE A 297 16.60 -19.43 9.64
C PHE A 297 16.70 -20.71 8.79
N ASN A 298 16.57 -21.88 9.42
CA ASN A 298 16.61 -23.15 8.70
C ASN A 298 15.44 -23.32 7.74
N ALA A 299 14.24 -22.90 8.14
CA ALA A 299 13.07 -22.89 7.24
C ALA A 299 13.28 -21.93 6.08
N THR A 300 13.73 -20.71 6.35
CA THR A 300 14.03 -19.70 5.33
C THR A 300 15.07 -20.19 4.33
N LYS A 301 16.14 -20.84 4.83
CA LYS A 301 17.18 -21.43 3.97
C LYS A 301 16.62 -22.49 3.02
N GLN A 302 15.65 -23.28 3.47
CA GLN A 302 15.09 -24.38 2.69
C GLN A 302 13.99 -23.91 1.73
N PHE A 303 13.11 -23.02 2.16
CA PHE A 303 11.87 -22.64 1.44
C PHE A 303 11.82 -21.18 1.00
N GLY A 304 12.79 -20.34 1.40
CA GLY A 304 12.77 -18.90 1.16
C GLY A 304 11.87 -18.11 2.12
N GLU A 305 11.07 -18.78 2.92
CA GLU A 305 10.16 -18.24 3.94
C GLU A 305 10.05 -19.20 5.13
N PRO A 306 9.59 -18.73 6.32
CA PRO A 306 9.17 -17.37 6.61
C PRO A 306 10.31 -16.37 6.64
N GLY A 307 9.97 -15.07 6.41
CA GLY A 307 10.89 -13.96 6.61
C GLY A 307 11.00 -13.56 8.09
N PHE A 308 11.88 -12.61 8.35
CA PHE A 308 12.10 -12.03 9.69
C PHE A 308 11.60 -10.60 9.71
N PHE A 309 10.79 -10.23 10.69
CA PHE A 309 10.47 -8.84 10.98
C PHE A 309 10.83 -8.52 12.43
N TRP A 310 11.96 -7.84 12.61
CA TRP A 310 12.45 -7.41 13.93
C TRP A 310 11.79 -6.10 14.34
N ARG A 311 11.19 -6.08 15.52
CA ARG A 311 10.52 -4.91 16.07
C ARG A 311 11.00 -4.61 17.50
N SER A 312 10.95 -3.33 17.87
CA SER A 312 11.23 -2.84 19.22
C SER A 312 9.96 -2.63 20.07
N ASP A 313 8.79 -2.66 19.44
CA ASP A 313 7.48 -2.48 20.07
C ASP A 313 6.55 -3.59 19.53
N GLU A 314 5.90 -4.32 20.42
CA GLU A 314 5.00 -5.44 20.11
C GLU A 314 3.83 -5.06 19.19
N GLY A 315 3.39 -3.80 19.20
CA GLY A 315 2.36 -3.30 18.30
C GLY A 315 2.86 -2.90 16.91
N LEU A 316 4.18 -2.90 16.69
CA LEU A 316 4.74 -2.44 15.42
C LEU A 316 4.57 -3.47 14.32
N GLY A 317 4.08 -3.02 13.16
CA GLY A 317 4.06 -3.80 11.94
C GLY A 317 4.78 -3.09 10.80
N CYS A 318 4.72 -3.63 9.57
CA CYS A 318 5.42 -3.07 8.44
C CYS A 318 4.66 -3.20 7.11
N ASN A 319 5.10 -2.45 6.12
CA ASN A 319 4.67 -2.59 4.73
C ASN A 319 5.33 -3.81 4.05
N PRO A 320 4.89 -4.19 2.84
CA PRO A 320 5.41 -5.36 2.12
C PRO A 320 6.91 -5.39 1.88
N CYS A 321 7.57 -4.25 1.90
CA CYS A 321 9.03 -4.16 1.72
C CYS A 321 9.79 -4.04 3.06
N ALA A 322 9.08 -4.01 4.18
CA ALA A 322 9.59 -3.95 5.56
C ALA A 322 10.48 -2.72 5.90
N GLU A 323 10.41 -1.64 5.11
CA GLU A 323 11.20 -0.43 5.33
C GLU A 323 10.53 0.62 6.21
N ILE A 324 9.23 0.47 6.50
CA ILE A 324 8.47 1.43 7.30
C ILE A 324 7.72 0.70 8.40
N GLY A 325 7.91 1.16 9.64
CA GLY A 325 7.15 0.70 10.79
C GLY A 325 5.82 1.45 10.93
N PHE A 326 4.76 0.72 11.24
CA PHE A 326 3.40 1.23 11.44
C PHE A 326 2.84 0.80 12.79
N LYS A 327 1.99 1.64 13.37
CA LYS A 327 1.21 1.33 14.57
C LYS A 327 -0.24 1.81 14.35
N PRO A 328 -1.12 0.98 13.77
CA PRO A 328 -2.42 1.38 13.26
C PRO A 328 -3.48 1.49 14.36
N VAL A 329 -3.15 2.08 15.50
CA VAL A 329 -4.03 2.21 16.66
C VAL A 329 -4.04 3.65 17.15
N ILE A 330 -5.24 4.19 17.35
CA ILE A 330 -5.47 5.47 17.99
C ILE A 330 -6.64 5.32 18.98
N ASN A 331 -6.50 5.84 20.21
CA ASN A 331 -7.52 5.77 21.26
C ASN A 331 -8.04 4.33 21.50
N GLY A 332 -7.16 3.31 21.38
CA GLY A 332 -7.51 1.91 21.55
C GLY A 332 -8.27 1.27 20.38
N LYS A 333 -8.53 2.01 19.30
CA LYS A 333 -9.22 1.53 18.10
C LYS A 333 -8.24 1.29 16.97
N THR A 334 -8.44 0.20 16.22
CA THR A 334 -7.63 -0.15 15.06
C THR A 334 -8.20 0.46 13.79
N GLY A 335 -7.32 1.09 12.99
CA GLY A 335 -7.61 1.57 11.64
C GLY A 335 -6.53 1.12 10.66
N TRP A 336 -6.32 1.90 9.62
CA TRP A 336 -5.22 1.78 8.68
C TRP A 336 -4.26 2.94 8.83
N GLN A 337 -2.97 2.67 8.94
CA GLN A 337 -1.94 3.68 8.84
C GLN A 337 -1.29 3.63 7.47
N PHE A 338 -1.11 4.80 6.87
CA PHE A 338 -0.61 4.94 5.50
C PHE A 338 0.71 5.69 5.44
N CYS A 339 1.51 5.39 4.43
CA CYS A 339 2.74 6.10 4.14
C CYS A 339 2.85 6.39 2.65
N ASN A 340 3.36 7.57 2.33
CA ASN A 340 3.75 7.91 0.97
C ASN A 340 5.28 7.99 0.84
N LEU A 341 5.78 7.66 -0.35
CA LEU A 341 7.21 7.60 -0.63
C LEU A 341 7.58 8.57 -1.75
N VAL A 342 8.68 9.28 -1.53
CA VAL A 342 9.35 10.11 -2.52
C VAL A 342 10.79 9.63 -2.64
N THR A 343 11.39 9.75 -3.79
CA THR A 343 12.73 9.22 -4.03
C THR A 343 13.63 10.27 -4.65
N ILE A 344 14.80 10.45 -4.06
CA ILE A 344 15.91 11.20 -4.64
C ILE A 344 16.66 10.30 -5.62
N SER A 345 16.99 10.82 -6.81
CA SER A 345 17.79 10.13 -7.81
C SER A 345 19.28 10.36 -7.53
N GLY A 346 19.95 9.41 -6.93
CA GLY A 346 21.39 9.51 -6.66
C GLY A 346 22.24 9.62 -7.92
N ARG A 347 21.71 9.22 -9.08
CA ARG A 347 22.37 9.41 -10.37
C ARG A 347 22.57 10.88 -10.73
N ASN A 348 21.67 11.74 -10.27
CA ASN A 348 21.64 13.17 -10.60
C ASN A 348 22.10 14.03 -9.41
N ILE A 349 22.96 13.47 -8.56
CA ILE A 349 23.57 14.15 -7.41
C ILE A 349 25.08 14.19 -7.66
N ASP A 350 25.61 15.37 -7.91
CA ASP A 350 27.02 15.60 -8.22
C ASP A 350 27.77 16.30 -7.06
N SER A 351 27.02 16.90 -6.11
CA SER A 351 27.60 17.58 -4.94
C SER A 351 26.73 17.39 -3.69
N GLU A 352 27.25 17.77 -2.52
CA GLU A 352 26.47 17.81 -1.27
C GLU A 352 25.31 18.80 -1.38
N GLU A 353 25.52 19.96 -2.02
CA GLU A 353 24.52 20.99 -2.24
C GLU A 353 23.38 20.49 -3.12
N ASP A 354 23.68 19.73 -4.18
CA ASP A 354 22.67 19.05 -5.00
C ASP A 354 21.84 18.08 -4.18
N PHE A 355 22.50 17.32 -3.30
CA PHE A 355 21.81 16.39 -2.40
C PHE A 355 20.88 17.11 -1.43
N TYR A 356 21.34 18.20 -0.79
CA TYR A 356 20.49 18.96 0.13
C TYR A 356 19.33 19.65 -0.58
N SER A 357 19.56 20.18 -1.79
CA SER A 357 18.50 20.72 -2.64
C SER A 357 17.46 19.65 -2.99
N ALA A 358 17.90 18.45 -3.41
CA ALA A 358 17.00 17.33 -3.68
C ALA A 358 16.23 16.87 -2.43
N CYS A 359 16.85 16.89 -1.25
CA CYS A 359 16.18 16.62 0.04
C CYS A 359 15.04 17.63 0.30
N LYS A 360 15.28 18.93 0.08
CA LYS A 360 14.26 19.98 0.20
C LYS A 360 13.08 19.72 -0.73
N HIS A 361 13.34 19.49 -2.02
CA HIS A 361 12.30 19.26 -3.03
C HIS A 361 11.51 17.98 -2.76
N ALA A 362 12.20 16.89 -2.41
CA ALA A 362 11.56 15.63 -2.07
C ALA A 362 10.64 15.76 -0.85
N SER A 363 11.07 16.48 0.18
CA SER A 363 10.27 16.75 1.38
C SER A 363 9.04 17.59 1.07
N THR A 364 9.15 18.61 0.21
CA THR A 364 8.03 19.43 -0.25
C THR A 364 6.96 18.56 -0.89
N ILE A 365 7.32 17.73 -1.89
CA ILE A 365 6.38 16.84 -2.57
C ILE A 365 5.75 15.84 -1.58
N ALA A 366 6.57 15.21 -0.72
CA ALA A 366 6.09 14.21 0.24
C ALA A 366 5.09 14.81 1.23
N THR A 367 5.33 16.04 1.71
CA THR A 367 4.43 16.71 2.67
C THR A 367 3.11 17.10 2.01
N ILE A 368 3.12 17.58 0.78
CA ILE A 368 1.90 17.86 0.01
C ILE A 368 1.11 16.56 -0.22
N GLN A 369 1.78 15.45 -0.53
CA GLN A 369 1.12 14.14 -0.66
C GLN A 369 0.48 13.66 0.65
N ALA A 370 1.07 13.98 1.80
CA ALA A 370 0.51 13.62 3.12
C ALA A 370 -0.77 14.40 3.48
N ALA A 371 -1.04 15.52 2.81
CA ALA A 371 -2.29 16.28 3.01
C ALA A 371 -3.53 15.53 2.50
N TYR A 372 -3.39 14.49 1.66
CA TYR A 372 -4.48 13.66 1.16
C TYR A 372 -4.94 12.65 2.22
N ASN A 373 -5.78 13.06 3.15
CA ASN A 373 -6.09 12.34 4.39
C ASN A 373 -7.58 11.98 4.58
N GLU A 374 -8.34 11.86 3.48
CA GLU A 374 -9.75 11.45 3.50
C GLU A 374 -9.90 10.00 3.00
N PHE A 375 -10.49 9.15 3.83
CA PHE A 375 -10.65 7.71 3.58
C PHE A 375 -12.05 7.22 3.98
N PRO A 376 -13.14 7.74 3.37
CA PRO A 376 -14.50 7.48 3.84
C PRO A 376 -14.86 5.99 3.86
N PHE A 377 -14.30 5.17 2.97
CA PHE A 377 -14.54 3.72 2.95
C PHE A 377 -13.89 2.97 4.12
N LEU A 378 -12.78 3.51 4.66
CA LEU A 378 -12.04 2.92 5.79
C LEU A 378 -12.48 3.50 7.14
N GLY A 379 -13.27 4.55 7.13
CA GLY A 379 -13.88 5.16 8.31
C GLY A 379 -12.99 6.14 9.09
N GLU A 380 -13.62 6.76 10.09
CA GLU A 380 -13.09 7.88 10.85
C GLU A 380 -11.79 7.54 11.60
N VAL A 381 -11.65 6.33 12.14
CA VAL A 381 -10.43 5.91 12.85
C VAL A 381 -9.21 5.96 11.95
N THR A 382 -9.36 5.56 10.69
CA THR A 382 -8.28 5.65 9.70
C THR A 382 -7.94 7.10 9.36
N GLU A 383 -8.96 7.94 9.18
CA GLU A 383 -8.75 9.37 8.89
C GLU A 383 -8.06 10.07 10.06
N GLU A 384 -8.48 9.79 11.29
CA GLU A 384 -7.86 10.33 12.51
C GLU A 384 -6.39 9.89 12.62
N LEU A 385 -6.08 8.61 12.37
CA LEU A 385 -4.71 8.10 12.36
C LEU A 385 -3.83 8.82 11.33
N VAL A 386 -4.29 8.96 10.10
CA VAL A 386 -3.50 9.60 9.04
C VAL A 386 -3.31 11.09 9.28
N LYS A 387 -4.30 11.76 9.89
CA LYS A 387 -4.21 13.17 10.26
C LYS A 387 -3.28 13.41 11.45
N SER A 388 -3.37 12.55 12.49
CA SER A 388 -2.59 12.71 13.73
C SER A 388 -1.14 12.27 13.56
N ASP A 389 -0.88 11.25 12.75
CA ASP A 389 0.43 10.61 12.56
C ASP A 389 0.78 10.48 11.07
N PRO A 390 1.02 11.59 10.35
CA PRO A 390 1.42 11.52 8.96
C PRO A 390 2.78 10.85 8.80
N LEU A 391 2.90 9.93 7.84
CA LEU A 391 4.15 9.24 7.53
C LEU A 391 4.57 9.58 6.11
N ILE A 392 5.76 10.16 5.97
CA ILE A 392 6.42 10.35 4.69
C ILE A 392 7.73 9.57 4.68
N GLY A 393 8.18 9.18 3.49
CA GLY A 393 9.41 8.43 3.36
C GLY A 393 10.24 8.98 2.20
N VAL A 394 11.09 9.97 2.49
CA VAL A 394 12.11 10.42 1.54
C VAL A 394 13.21 9.36 1.50
N SER A 395 13.42 8.76 0.33
CA SER A 395 14.36 7.67 0.10
C SER A 395 15.33 8.04 -1.01
N ILE A 396 16.46 7.36 -1.07
CA ILE A 396 17.47 7.54 -2.13
C ILE A 396 17.48 6.28 -2.99
N SER A 397 17.55 6.44 -4.31
CA SER A 397 17.84 5.35 -5.25
C SER A 397 19.14 5.65 -5.99
N GLY A 398 19.87 4.60 -6.40
CA GLY A 398 21.14 4.79 -7.09
C GLY A 398 22.26 5.30 -6.15
N ILE A 399 22.27 4.88 -4.88
CA ILE A 399 23.29 5.28 -3.90
C ILE A 399 24.71 5.04 -4.43
N MET A 400 24.91 3.91 -5.13
CA MET A 400 26.21 3.53 -5.69
C MET A 400 26.58 4.31 -6.96
N CYS A 401 25.74 5.22 -7.45
CA CYS A 401 26.11 6.11 -8.55
C CYS A 401 27.07 7.22 -8.08
N ASN A 402 26.95 7.64 -6.81
CA ASN A 402 27.90 8.56 -6.18
C ASN A 402 28.09 8.19 -4.69
N PRO A 403 28.81 7.09 -4.40
CA PRO A 403 28.93 6.56 -3.05
C PRO A 403 29.71 7.49 -2.10
N GLU A 404 30.61 8.32 -2.60
CA GLU A 404 31.41 9.25 -1.79
C GLU A 404 30.51 10.28 -1.07
N ILE A 405 29.43 10.72 -1.72
CA ILE A 405 28.44 11.63 -1.14
C ILE A 405 27.33 10.83 -0.42
N LEU A 406 26.76 9.83 -1.11
CA LEU A 406 25.53 9.17 -0.68
C LEU A 406 25.73 8.05 0.34
N LEU A 407 26.97 7.73 0.72
CA LEU A 407 27.32 6.89 1.85
C LEU A 407 28.03 7.67 2.97
N ASP A 408 28.31 8.97 2.82
CA ASP A 408 28.87 9.78 3.89
C ASP A 408 27.86 9.99 5.02
N PRO A 409 28.14 9.53 6.26
CA PRO A 409 27.20 9.64 7.37
C PRO A 409 26.89 11.08 7.78
N LYS A 410 27.79 12.04 7.54
CA LYS A 410 27.59 13.45 7.86
C LYS A 410 26.64 14.07 6.83
N VAL A 411 26.87 13.80 5.55
CA VAL A 411 26.00 14.25 4.45
C VAL A 411 24.59 13.70 4.62
N LEU A 412 24.45 12.41 4.90
CA LEU A 412 23.14 11.77 5.12
C LEU A 412 22.40 12.38 6.33
N ARG A 413 23.08 12.62 7.45
CA ARG A 413 22.47 13.27 8.63
C ARG A 413 22.02 14.70 8.33
N ASN A 414 22.84 15.47 7.62
CA ASN A 414 22.48 16.83 7.23
C ASN A 414 21.28 16.82 6.26
N GLY A 415 21.28 15.93 5.27
CA GLY A 415 20.14 15.74 4.37
C GLY A 415 18.85 15.36 5.09
N ALA A 416 18.92 14.46 6.07
CA ALA A 416 17.76 14.12 6.90
C ALA A 416 17.23 15.31 7.70
N LYS A 417 18.13 16.19 8.20
CA LYS A 417 17.73 17.43 8.84
C LYS A 417 17.03 18.39 7.88
N VAL A 418 17.55 18.56 6.67
CA VAL A 418 16.89 19.38 5.62
C VAL A 418 15.49 18.84 5.32
N VAL A 419 15.31 17.51 5.23
CA VAL A 419 13.99 16.90 5.04
C VAL A 419 13.04 17.25 6.17
N LEU A 420 13.48 17.16 7.43
CA LEU A 420 12.65 17.45 8.59
C LEU A 420 12.28 18.94 8.68
N ASP A 421 13.24 19.83 8.47
CA ASP A 421 13.02 21.27 8.51
C ASP A 421 12.03 21.70 7.42
N GLN A 422 12.18 21.19 6.20
CA GLN A 422 11.28 21.47 5.09
C GLN A 422 9.89 20.88 5.31
N ASN A 423 9.80 19.64 5.85
CA ASN A 423 8.50 19.05 6.24
C ASN A 423 7.79 19.95 7.26
N THR A 424 8.51 20.43 8.25
CA THR A 424 7.97 21.35 9.27
C THR A 424 7.44 22.65 8.65
N LYS A 425 8.19 23.24 7.70
CA LYS A 425 7.80 24.46 6.98
C LYS A 425 6.51 24.24 6.17
N ILE A 426 6.48 23.22 5.35
CA ILE A 426 5.35 22.94 4.45
C ILE A 426 4.11 22.46 5.21
N ALA A 427 4.28 21.62 6.26
CA ALA A 427 3.17 21.16 7.09
C ALA A 427 2.47 22.33 7.82
N LYS A 428 3.25 23.29 8.34
CA LYS A 428 2.71 24.52 8.93
C LYS A 428 1.93 25.35 7.91
N ALA A 429 2.47 25.53 6.71
CA ALA A 429 1.79 26.26 5.63
C ALA A 429 0.45 25.61 5.25
N LEU A 430 0.41 24.27 5.22
CA LEU A 430 -0.80 23.48 4.92
C LEU A 430 -1.73 23.32 6.14
N ASN A 431 -1.35 23.76 7.31
CA ASN A 431 -2.07 23.52 8.57
C ASN A 431 -2.40 22.03 8.79
N ILE A 432 -1.38 21.18 8.58
CA ILE A 432 -1.42 19.74 8.88
C ILE A 432 -0.34 19.39 9.92
N ASN A 433 -0.44 18.23 10.53
CA ASN A 433 0.57 17.77 11.48
C ASN A 433 1.91 17.51 10.78
N ILE A 434 3.00 17.80 11.50
CA ILE A 434 4.35 17.45 11.08
C ILE A 434 4.47 15.92 11.04
N ALA A 435 5.11 15.40 10.01
CA ALA A 435 5.29 13.95 9.88
C ALA A 435 6.19 13.40 10.99
N THR A 436 5.75 12.35 11.66
CA THR A 436 6.51 11.68 12.72
C THR A 436 7.70 10.89 12.21
N ARG A 437 7.65 10.47 10.94
CA ARG A 437 8.76 9.84 10.22
C ARG A 437 8.88 10.46 8.85
N THR A 438 10.12 10.85 8.48
CA THR A 438 10.37 11.66 7.28
C THR A 438 11.28 10.99 6.27
N THR A 439 12.17 10.10 6.71
CA THR A 439 13.17 9.45 5.86
C THR A 439 13.12 7.94 5.96
N THR A 440 13.50 7.26 4.88
CA THR A 440 13.59 5.79 4.86
C THR A 440 14.62 5.31 3.83
N VAL A 441 15.10 4.09 3.97
CA VAL A 441 15.88 3.41 2.93
C VAL A 441 15.03 2.29 2.35
N LYS A 442 14.46 2.54 1.17
CA LYS A 442 13.60 1.57 0.51
C LYS A 442 14.44 0.54 -0.25
N PRO A 443 14.27 -0.77 0.01
CA PRO A 443 14.87 -1.79 -0.83
C PRO A 443 14.31 -1.72 -2.25
N ARG A 444 15.17 -1.45 -3.23
CA ARG A 444 14.80 -1.38 -4.65
C ARG A 444 15.64 -2.36 -5.45
N LYS A 445 15.01 -3.00 -6.44
CA LYS A 445 15.77 -3.70 -7.47
C LYS A 445 16.63 -2.69 -8.21
N ILE A 446 17.95 -2.87 -8.14
CA ILE A 446 19.00 -1.97 -8.64
C ILE A 446 18.87 -1.70 -10.16
N VAL A 447 18.13 -2.51 -10.89
CA VAL A 447 18.10 -2.56 -12.36
C VAL A 447 17.47 -1.35 -13.05
N LYS A 448 16.95 -0.35 -12.31
CA LYS A 448 16.15 0.72 -12.96
C LYS A 448 16.81 2.08 -13.11
N PHE A 449 17.92 2.37 -12.43
CA PHE A 449 18.44 3.75 -12.41
C PHE A 449 19.97 3.85 -12.19
N CYS A 450 20.76 2.87 -12.60
CA CYS A 450 22.20 3.02 -12.75
C CYS A 450 22.59 3.01 -14.22
#